data_e5b963f18119c66174d8169dc1a0383e
#
_entry.id   e5b963f18119c66174d8169dc1a0383e
#
_cell.length_a   1.000
_cell.length_b   1.000
_cell.length_c   1.000
_cell.angle_alpha   90.00
_cell.angle_beta   90.00
_cell.angle_gamma   90.00
#
_symmetry.space_group_name_H-M   'P 1'
#
loop_
_entity.id
_entity.type
_entity.pdbx_description
1 polymer ?
#
loop_
_entity_poly.entity_id
_entity_poly.type
_entity_poly.pdbx_seq_one_letter_code
_entity_poly.pdbx_strand_id
1 'polypeptide(L)'
;MNTPPKVSFLIPAQNRPLELKAALASCIAQSLEDWEAVVVDDHSDSADLAALITTLNDSRLNYCRLEPGEGGVSEARNRAVARAKSERLVTLDSDDLNHPHRAARCLELLDPEQAQLVYSRVRLFSQERPVGHPKPVLQPFSAALLEMVNFITNPGTAFTRRAFEAPGQGFRSEFCMAEDYDLYLRMARAGVAIKAVDEEHVSYRKHAQATTANRNTALHAAIMQVRVLNQVAPFPLEAIRHHALPQLCSNLLDNPEQRALWSDDRWTP
;
A
#
# COMPACT_ATOMS: atom_id res chain seq x y z
N MET A 1 7.62 28.93 15.29
CA MET A 1 6.57 27.90 15.08
C MET A 1 7.12 26.94 14.06
N ASN A 2 7.26 25.65 14.40
CA ASN A 2 7.72 24.66 13.41
C ASN A 2 6.62 24.51 12.34
N THR A 3 6.93 24.80 11.10
CA THR A 3 6.07 24.49 9.95
C THR A 3 5.82 22.99 9.91
N PRO A 4 4.59 22.53 9.64
CA PRO A 4 4.33 21.10 9.51
C PRO A 4 5.15 20.52 8.35
N PRO A 5 5.57 19.26 8.43
CA PRO A 5 6.30 18.59 7.34
C PRO A 5 5.46 18.57 6.06
N LYS A 6 6.10 18.60 4.91
CA LYS A 6 5.41 18.61 3.61
C LYS A 6 4.91 17.24 3.18
N VAL A 7 5.53 16.18 3.73
CA VAL A 7 5.20 14.77 3.43
C VAL A 7 5.29 13.96 4.71
N SER A 8 4.34 13.05 4.95
CA SER A 8 4.39 12.05 6.03
C SER A 8 4.44 10.63 5.45
N PHE A 9 5.52 9.89 5.76
CA PHE A 9 5.60 8.46 5.48
C PHE A 9 4.83 7.67 6.55
N LEU A 10 3.95 6.78 6.14
CA LEU A 10 3.11 5.94 7.00
C LEU A 10 3.72 4.53 7.04
N ILE A 11 4.27 4.11 8.19
CA ILE A 11 5.05 2.89 8.32
C ILE A 11 4.45 1.99 9.41
N PRO A 12 3.53 1.06 9.04
CA PRO A 12 3.15 -0.01 9.95
C PRO A 12 4.32 -0.99 10.11
N ALA A 13 4.62 -1.42 11.33
CA ALA A 13 5.75 -2.30 11.60
C ALA A 13 5.40 -3.34 12.66
N GLN A 14 5.88 -4.59 12.47
CA GLN A 14 5.79 -5.66 13.46
C GLN A 14 6.99 -6.60 13.32
N ASN A 15 7.73 -6.82 14.40
CA ASN A 15 8.79 -7.84 14.52
C ASN A 15 9.88 -7.84 13.43
N ARG A 16 10.21 -6.68 12.82
CA ARG A 16 11.17 -6.57 11.70
C ARG A 16 12.17 -5.42 11.89
N PRO A 17 13.02 -5.44 12.95
CA PRO A 17 13.90 -4.31 13.23
C PRO A 17 14.96 -4.06 12.15
N LEU A 18 15.46 -5.10 11.47
CA LEU A 18 16.49 -4.97 10.43
C LEU A 18 15.91 -4.37 9.15
N GLU A 19 14.75 -4.86 8.72
CA GLU A 19 14.04 -4.34 7.55
C GLU A 19 13.59 -2.90 7.81
N LEU A 20 12.99 -2.64 8.97
CA LEU A 20 12.58 -1.29 9.38
C LEU A 20 13.78 -0.33 9.38
N LYS A 21 14.96 -0.76 9.87
CA LYS A 21 16.17 0.06 9.81
C LYS A 21 16.51 0.47 8.38
N ALA A 22 16.41 -0.44 7.42
CA ALA A 22 16.66 -0.15 6.01
C ALA A 22 15.57 0.78 5.42
N ALA A 23 14.30 0.55 5.75
CA ALA A 23 13.20 1.43 5.34
C ALA A 23 13.39 2.86 5.86
N LEU A 24 13.74 3.04 7.14
CA LEU A 24 14.01 4.34 7.74
C LEU A 24 15.25 5.01 7.14
N ALA A 25 16.31 4.25 6.86
CA ALA A 25 17.48 4.77 6.16
C ALA A 25 17.10 5.33 4.77
N SER A 26 16.15 4.69 4.07
CA SER A 26 15.64 5.20 2.78
C SER A 26 14.79 6.48 2.92
N CYS A 27 14.14 6.69 4.08
CA CYS A 27 13.49 7.96 4.41
C CYS A 27 14.53 9.04 4.71
N ILE A 28 15.55 8.73 5.50
CA ILE A 28 16.63 9.67 5.85
C ILE A 28 17.38 10.14 4.60
N ALA A 29 17.53 9.26 3.60
CA ALA A 29 18.19 9.54 2.33
C ALA A 29 17.32 10.28 1.29
N GLN A 30 16.11 10.77 1.66
CA GLN A 30 15.29 11.56 0.74
C GLN A 30 15.95 12.87 0.39
N SER A 31 15.81 13.29 -0.88
CA SER A 31 16.32 14.58 -1.38
C SER A 31 15.53 15.79 -0.84
N LEU A 32 14.28 15.60 -0.45
CA LEU A 32 13.50 16.56 0.30
C LEU A 32 13.83 16.39 1.80
N GLU A 33 14.16 17.47 2.50
CA GLU A 33 14.46 17.43 3.95
C GLU A 33 13.22 17.56 4.84
N ASP A 34 12.17 18.16 4.31
CA ASP A 34 10.95 18.56 5.04
C ASP A 34 9.88 17.45 5.00
N TRP A 35 10.18 16.35 5.67
CA TRP A 35 9.31 15.19 5.83
C TRP A 35 9.30 14.69 7.27
N GLU A 36 8.34 13.84 7.57
CA GLU A 36 8.34 12.99 8.77
C GLU A 36 8.05 11.53 8.40
N ALA A 37 8.44 10.60 9.27
CA ALA A 37 8.02 9.20 9.20
C ALA A 37 7.28 8.83 10.49
N VAL A 38 6.06 8.32 10.36
CA VAL A 38 5.23 7.84 11.46
C VAL A 38 5.29 6.32 11.47
N VAL A 39 6.05 5.78 12.40
CA VAL A 39 6.21 4.34 12.64
C VAL A 39 5.20 3.90 13.69
N VAL A 40 4.32 2.98 13.32
CA VAL A 40 3.34 2.40 14.24
C VAL A 40 3.66 0.93 14.45
N ASP A 41 4.01 0.59 15.68
CA ASP A 41 4.33 -0.76 16.12
C ASP A 41 3.06 -1.53 16.46
N ASP A 42 2.75 -2.54 15.66
CA ASP A 42 1.64 -3.47 15.85
C ASP A 42 2.07 -4.63 16.77
N HIS A 43 2.26 -4.32 18.06
CA HIS A 43 2.56 -5.31 19.10
C HIS A 43 3.76 -6.21 18.83
N SER A 44 4.91 -5.63 18.42
CA SER A 44 6.16 -6.41 18.34
C SER A 44 6.48 -7.08 19.68
N ASP A 45 7.04 -8.29 19.61
CA ASP A 45 7.34 -9.13 20.80
C ASP A 45 8.44 -8.52 21.68
N SER A 46 9.31 -7.68 21.11
CA SER A 46 10.41 -7.01 21.78
C SER A 46 10.32 -5.48 21.65
N ALA A 47 11.10 -4.77 22.47
CA ALA A 47 11.24 -3.32 22.41
C ALA A 47 12.22 -2.84 21.30
N ASP A 48 12.65 -3.73 20.39
CA ASP A 48 13.72 -3.44 19.42
C ASP A 48 13.36 -2.32 18.46
N LEU A 49 12.09 -2.17 18.08
CA LEU A 49 11.65 -1.09 17.19
C LEU A 49 11.77 0.29 17.87
N ALA A 50 11.37 0.40 19.13
CA ALA A 50 11.52 1.64 19.90
C ALA A 50 13.00 2.00 20.14
N ALA A 51 13.83 1.00 20.47
CA ALA A 51 15.26 1.15 20.64
C ALA A 51 15.95 1.59 19.33
N LEU A 52 15.53 1.02 18.19
CA LEU A 52 16.01 1.41 16.87
C LEU A 52 15.75 2.89 16.59
N ILE A 53 14.51 3.37 16.80
CA ILE A 53 14.15 4.79 16.59
C ILE A 53 15.01 5.70 17.47
N THR A 54 15.18 5.35 18.74
CA THR A 54 16.02 6.10 19.68
C THR A 54 17.49 6.15 19.20
N THR A 55 18.01 5.02 18.68
CA THR A 55 19.38 4.91 18.20
C THR A 55 19.62 5.72 16.92
N LEU A 56 18.64 5.80 16.02
CA LEU A 56 18.74 6.62 14.81
C LEU A 56 18.77 8.12 15.11
N ASN A 57 18.20 8.54 16.23
CA ASN A 57 18.24 9.91 16.76
C ASN A 57 17.93 11.00 15.71
N ASP A 58 16.95 10.75 14.84
CA ASP A 58 16.44 11.71 13.85
C ASP A 58 15.07 12.23 14.32
N SER A 59 14.96 13.52 14.54
CA SER A 59 13.75 14.17 15.07
C SER A 59 12.53 14.08 14.13
N ARG A 60 12.73 13.70 12.89
CA ARG A 60 11.66 13.46 11.89
C ARG A 60 11.01 12.09 12.06
N LEU A 61 11.60 11.18 12.84
CA LEU A 61 11.06 9.85 13.11
C LEU A 61 10.13 9.92 14.33
N ASN A 62 8.86 9.60 14.12
CA ASN A 62 7.82 9.56 15.14
C ASN A 62 7.41 8.11 15.36
N TYR A 63 7.57 7.61 16.58
CA TYR A 63 7.19 6.24 16.95
C TYR A 63 5.98 6.23 17.86
N CYS A 64 5.10 5.27 17.66
CA CYS A 64 4.11 4.86 18.66
C CYS A 64 3.80 3.38 18.52
N ARG A 65 3.28 2.79 19.59
CA ARG A 65 2.76 1.43 19.63
C ARG A 65 1.23 1.48 19.69
N LEU A 66 0.56 0.49 19.12
CA LEU A 66 -0.88 0.34 19.26
C LEU A 66 -1.25 0.03 20.73
N GLU A 67 -2.43 0.48 21.13
CA GLU A 67 -2.93 0.24 22.49
C GLU A 67 -3.42 -1.22 22.63
N PRO A 68 -3.43 -1.78 23.84
CA PRO A 68 -3.99 -3.09 24.08
C PRO A 68 -5.44 -3.20 23.57
N GLY A 69 -5.70 -4.19 22.74
CA GLY A 69 -7.01 -4.41 22.10
C GLY A 69 -7.16 -3.83 20.70
N GLU A 70 -6.26 -2.95 20.27
CA GLU A 70 -6.07 -2.60 18.85
C GLU A 70 -5.13 -3.63 18.21
N GLY A 71 -5.10 -3.74 16.89
CA GLY A 71 -4.14 -4.59 16.20
C GLY A 71 -4.45 -4.79 14.73
N GLY A 72 -3.42 -5.23 14.02
CA GLY A 72 -3.46 -5.46 12.58
C GLY A 72 -3.05 -4.26 11.74
N VAL A 73 -2.71 -4.55 10.50
CA VAL A 73 -2.14 -3.57 9.57
C VAL A 73 -3.07 -2.38 9.31
N SER A 74 -4.38 -2.61 9.29
CA SER A 74 -5.40 -1.55 9.09
C SER A 74 -5.38 -0.54 10.23
N GLU A 75 -5.39 -1.01 11.50
CA GLU A 75 -5.31 -0.15 12.67
C GLU A 75 -3.97 0.60 12.72
N ALA A 76 -2.86 -0.08 12.42
CA ALA A 76 -1.56 0.56 12.37
C ALA A 76 -1.49 1.67 11.32
N ARG A 77 -2.05 1.45 10.12
CA ARG A 77 -2.12 2.49 9.07
C ARG A 77 -3.05 3.63 9.44
N ASN A 78 -4.23 3.36 10.02
CA ASN A 78 -5.14 4.39 10.51
C ASN A 78 -4.46 5.25 11.60
N ARG A 79 -3.76 4.60 12.52
CA ARG A 79 -3.01 5.29 13.57
C ARG A 79 -1.89 6.15 12.98
N ALA A 80 -1.19 5.66 11.94
CA ALA A 80 -0.17 6.43 11.24
C ALA A 80 -0.76 7.68 10.58
N VAL A 81 -1.90 7.57 9.89
CA VAL A 81 -2.62 8.71 9.31
C VAL A 81 -3.05 9.71 10.38
N ALA A 82 -3.61 9.22 11.50
CA ALA A 82 -4.08 10.09 12.58
C ALA A 82 -2.95 10.89 13.24
N ARG A 83 -1.71 10.35 13.26
CA ARG A 83 -0.53 11.02 13.84
C ARG A 83 0.25 11.84 12.82
N ALA A 84 0.06 11.60 11.55
CA ALA A 84 0.71 12.34 10.48
C ALA A 84 0.30 13.82 10.48
N LYS A 85 1.28 14.71 10.35
CA LYS A 85 1.09 16.17 10.36
C LYS A 85 0.97 16.78 8.97
N SER A 86 1.38 16.02 7.92
CA SER A 86 1.28 16.49 6.55
C SER A 86 -0.09 16.17 5.95
N GLU A 87 -0.48 16.99 4.98
CA GLU A 87 -1.63 16.73 4.11
C GLU A 87 -1.28 15.76 2.96
N ARG A 88 0.00 15.44 2.75
CA ARG A 88 0.48 14.46 1.76
C ARG A 88 1.02 13.24 2.48
N LEU A 89 0.36 12.12 2.25
CA LEU A 89 0.55 10.86 2.94
C LEU A 89 1.16 9.83 1.97
N VAL A 90 2.23 9.18 2.37
CA VAL A 90 2.98 8.22 1.55
C VAL A 90 3.03 6.89 2.27
N THR A 91 2.51 5.83 1.66
CA THR A 91 2.62 4.47 2.23
C THR A 91 4.05 3.95 2.09
N LEU A 92 4.56 3.33 3.15
CA LEU A 92 5.81 2.59 3.12
C LEU A 92 5.69 1.39 4.04
N ASP A 93 5.73 0.19 3.50
CA ASP A 93 5.77 -1.00 4.33
C ASP A 93 7.17 -1.14 4.98
N SER A 94 7.22 -1.67 6.21
CA SER A 94 8.44 -1.67 7.02
C SER A 94 9.59 -2.51 6.46
N ASP A 95 9.36 -3.26 5.38
CA ASP A 95 10.34 -4.10 4.69
C ASP A 95 10.73 -3.57 3.29
N ASP A 96 10.15 -2.43 2.87
CA ASP A 96 10.40 -1.80 1.57
C ASP A 96 11.36 -0.61 1.66
N LEU A 97 11.80 -0.11 0.50
CA LEU A 97 12.74 1.01 0.42
C LEU A 97 12.19 2.12 -0.49
N ASN A 98 12.17 3.35 -0.01
CA ASN A 98 11.89 4.51 -0.86
C ASN A 98 13.02 4.78 -1.85
N HIS A 99 12.68 5.24 -3.05
CA HIS A 99 13.66 5.88 -3.92
C HIS A 99 13.94 7.32 -3.44
N PRO A 100 15.16 7.86 -3.65
CA PRO A 100 15.59 9.11 -3.02
C PRO A 100 14.74 10.35 -3.33
N HIS A 101 14.04 10.37 -4.47
CA HIS A 101 13.24 11.53 -4.90
C HIS A 101 11.74 11.38 -4.62
N ARG A 102 11.30 10.31 -3.94
CA ARG A 102 9.88 10.03 -3.75
C ARG A 102 9.13 11.15 -3.03
N ALA A 103 9.69 11.66 -1.94
CA ALA A 103 9.05 12.75 -1.20
C ALA A 103 8.94 14.04 -2.03
N ALA A 104 10.00 14.41 -2.75
CA ALA A 104 9.98 15.57 -3.64
C ALA A 104 8.94 15.42 -4.76
N ARG A 105 8.85 14.23 -5.38
CA ARG A 105 7.85 13.97 -6.42
C ARG A 105 6.42 14.02 -5.87
N CYS A 106 6.18 13.62 -4.62
CA CYS A 106 4.86 13.76 -4.01
C CYS A 106 4.39 15.22 -3.91
N LEU A 107 5.31 16.19 -3.71
CA LEU A 107 4.95 17.61 -3.71
C LEU A 107 4.46 18.10 -5.08
N GLU A 108 5.04 17.56 -6.16
CA GLU A 108 4.69 17.94 -7.53
C GLU A 108 3.41 17.25 -8.02
N LEU A 109 3.15 16.03 -7.53
CA LEU A 109 2.06 15.18 -7.99
C LEU A 109 0.75 15.36 -7.23
N LEU A 110 0.81 15.81 -5.97
CA LEU A 110 -0.34 15.90 -5.07
C LEU A 110 -0.61 17.35 -4.66
N ASP A 111 -1.78 17.84 -5.02
CA ASP A 111 -2.33 19.08 -4.48
C ASP A 111 -3.12 18.77 -3.19
N PRO A 112 -2.72 19.28 -2.02
CA PRO A 112 -3.40 19.00 -0.75
C PRO A 112 -4.85 19.49 -0.71
N GLU A 113 -5.22 20.44 -1.56
CA GLU A 113 -6.59 20.94 -1.66
C GLU A 113 -7.52 20.02 -2.46
N GLN A 114 -6.98 18.98 -3.10
CA GLN A 114 -7.72 18.04 -3.91
C GLN A 114 -7.71 16.64 -3.27
N ALA A 115 -8.77 15.86 -3.49
CA ALA A 115 -8.81 14.45 -3.13
C ALA A 115 -8.09 13.63 -4.21
N GLN A 116 -6.82 13.32 -4.01
CA GLN A 116 -5.96 12.69 -5.01
C GLN A 116 -5.20 11.48 -4.45
N LEU A 117 -5.08 10.43 -5.27
CA LEU A 117 -4.18 9.30 -5.06
C LEU A 117 -3.31 9.10 -6.30
N VAL A 118 -2.03 8.92 -6.10
CA VAL A 118 -1.10 8.48 -7.15
C VAL A 118 -0.50 7.14 -6.78
N TYR A 119 -0.24 6.29 -7.78
CA TYR A 119 0.50 5.04 -7.61
C TYR A 119 1.55 4.89 -8.70
N SER A 120 2.69 4.37 -8.32
CA SER A 120 3.90 4.34 -9.14
C SER A 120 4.29 2.91 -9.53
N ARG A 121 5.26 2.80 -10.44
CA ARG A 121 6.01 1.55 -10.61
C ARG A 121 6.71 1.19 -9.31
N VAL A 122 6.87 -0.11 -9.09
CA VAL A 122 7.70 -0.65 -8.03
C VAL A 122 8.83 -1.48 -8.64
N ARG A 123 10.00 -1.45 -8.00
CA ARG A 123 11.12 -2.33 -8.31
C ARG A 123 11.07 -3.52 -7.37
N LEU A 124 10.97 -4.73 -7.91
CA LEU A 124 10.98 -5.96 -7.09
C LEU A 124 12.41 -6.35 -6.79
N PHE A 125 12.76 -6.55 -5.52
CA PHE A 125 14.08 -7.01 -5.10
C PHE A 125 13.99 -8.10 -4.03
N SER A 126 15.05 -8.89 -3.87
CA SER A 126 15.16 -9.90 -2.80
C SER A 126 16.61 -9.97 -2.32
N GLN A 127 16.86 -10.81 -1.31
CA GLN A 127 18.22 -11.05 -0.85
C GLN A 127 19.09 -11.66 -1.97
N GLU A 128 18.54 -12.53 -2.82
CA GLU A 128 19.25 -13.16 -3.95
C GLU A 128 19.38 -12.21 -5.15
N ARG A 129 18.54 -11.18 -5.22
CA ARG A 129 18.55 -10.18 -6.30
C ARG A 129 18.45 -8.77 -5.72
N PRO A 130 19.52 -8.27 -5.08
CA PRO A 130 19.49 -7.00 -4.35
C PRO A 130 19.27 -5.77 -5.24
N VAL A 131 19.73 -5.80 -6.50
CA VAL A 131 19.45 -4.70 -7.46
C VAL A 131 18.00 -4.71 -7.94
N GLY A 132 17.36 -5.89 -7.96
CA GLY A 132 15.98 -6.05 -8.35
C GLY A 132 15.72 -5.80 -9.84
N HIS A 133 14.43 -5.77 -10.18
CA HIS A 133 13.94 -5.44 -11.52
C HIS A 133 12.59 -4.71 -11.44
N PRO A 134 12.24 -3.84 -12.40
CA PRO A 134 10.93 -3.20 -12.43
C PRO A 134 9.81 -4.25 -12.49
N LYS A 135 8.70 -3.98 -11.79
CA LYS A 135 7.46 -4.73 -12.06
C LYS A 135 7.02 -4.45 -13.50
N PRO A 136 6.77 -5.48 -14.33
CA PRO A 136 6.73 -5.31 -15.78
C PRO A 136 5.62 -4.39 -16.29
N VAL A 137 4.52 -4.25 -15.57
CA VAL A 137 3.37 -3.46 -16.03
C VAL A 137 2.94 -2.47 -14.97
N LEU A 138 2.86 -1.19 -15.36
CA LEU A 138 2.09 -0.18 -14.66
C LEU A 138 0.75 -0.04 -15.40
N GLN A 139 -0.33 -0.46 -14.76
CA GLN A 139 -1.66 -0.36 -15.33
C GLN A 139 -2.19 1.06 -15.18
N PRO A 140 -2.61 1.76 -16.27
CA PRO A 140 -3.36 3.01 -16.14
C PRO A 140 -4.62 2.82 -15.31
N PHE A 141 -5.02 3.86 -14.56
CA PHE A 141 -6.20 3.75 -13.71
C PHE A 141 -7.47 3.53 -14.53
N SER A 142 -8.24 2.57 -14.08
CA SER A 142 -9.59 2.28 -14.55
C SER A 142 -10.42 1.80 -13.37
N ALA A 143 -11.50 2.50 -13.04
CA ALA A 143 -12.40 2.10 -11.97
C ALA A 143 -13.04 0.73 -12.25
N ALA A 144 -13.43 0.46 -13.49
CA ALA A 144 -13.97 -0.83 -13.90
C ALA A 144 -12.95 -1.96 -13.72
N LEU A 145 -11.67 -1.71 -14.06
CA LEU A 145 -10.62 -2.71 -13.83
C LEU A 145 -10.35 -2.90 -12.34
N LEU A 146 -10.38 -1.83 -11.54
CA LEU A 146 -10.19 -1.94 -10.10
C LEU A 146 -11.29 -2.77 -9.43
N GLU A 147 -12.51 -2.72 -9.94
CA GLU A 147 -13.58 -3.63 -9.51
C GLU A 147 -13.31 -5.09 -9.85
N MET A 148 -12.51 -5.36 -10.87
CA MET A 148 -12.13 -6.73 -11.26
C MET A 148 -10.96 -7.26 -10.45
N VAL A 149 -9.92 -6.45 -10.28
CA VAL A 149 -8.64 -6.87 -9.68
C VAL A 149 -7.92 -5.70 -9.03
N ASN A 150 -7.29 -5.94 -7.87
CA ASN A 150 -6.36 -4.97 -7.29
C ASN A 150 -5.05 -4.95 -8.09
N PHE A 151 -4.90 -3.95 -8.94
CA PHE A 151 -3.65 -3.70 -9.69
C PHE A 151 -2.77 -2.60 -9.07
N ILE A 152 -3.29 -1.88 -8.07
CA ILE A 152 -2.55 -0.83 -7.36
C ILE A 152 -1.68 -1.47 -6.29
N THR A 153 -0.36 -1.30 -6.40
CA THR A 153 0.59 -1.83 -5.41
C THR A 153 0.71 -0.84 -4.26
N ASN A 154 0.27 -1.24 -3.05
CA ASN A 154 0.20 -0.35 -1.89
C ASN A 154 1.51 0.39 -1.59
N PRO A 155 2.70 -0.24 -1.51
CA PRO A 155 3.94 0.49 -1.26
C PRO A 155 4.26 1.59 -2.27
N GLY A 156 3.69 1.51 -3.48
CA GLY A 156 3.85 2.52 -4.53
C GLY A 156 2.88 3.70 -4.44
N THR A 157 2.00 3.76 -3.43
CA THR A 157 0.96 4.78 -3.36
C THR A 157 1.35 5.99 -2.51
N ALA A 158 0.82 7.14 -2.91
CA ALA A 158 0.78 8.35 -2.11
C ALA A 158 -0.58 9.04 -2.35
N PHE A 159 -1.11 9.68 -1.33
CA PHE A 159 -2.43 10.32 -1.42
C PHE A 159 -2.53 11.55 -0.51
N THR A 160 -3.49 12.40 -0.81
CA THR A 160 -3.83 13.52 0.06
C THR A 160 -4.69 13.06 1.23
N ARG A 161 -4.64 13.76 2.34
CA ARG A 161 -5.53 13.50 3.48
C ARG A 161 -7.01 13.57 3.07
N ARG A 162 -7.37 14.52 2.22
CA ARG A 162 -8.71 14.63 1.63
C ARG A 162 -9.14 13.36 0.89
N ALA A 163 -8.20 12.70 0.18
CA ALA A 163 -8.50 11.43 -0.48
C ALA A 163 -8.76 10.30 0.52
N PHE A 164 -8.00 10.28 1.61
CA PHE A 164 -8.21 9.29 2.68
C PHE A 164 -9.54 9.47 3.41
N GLU A 165 -9.97 10.72 3.59
CA GLU A 165 -11.21 11.07 4.29
C GLU A 165 -12.45 10.97 3.40
N ALA A 166 -12.31 11.11 2.08
CA ALA A 166 -13.42 11.15 1.12
C ALA A 166 -14.40 9.95 1.23
N PRO A 167 -13.95 8.69 1.44
CA PRO A 167 -14.87 7.56 1.63
C PRO A 167 -15.52 7.50 3.03
N GLY A 168 -15.28 8.47 3.91
CA GLY A 168 -15.85 8.57 5.26
C GLY A 168 -15.26 7.62 6.29
N GLN A 169 -14.48 6.64 5.89
CA GLN A 169 -13.82 5.68 6.77
C GLN A 169 -12.45 5.31 6.17
N GLY A 170 -11.40 5.28 6.99
CA GLY A 170 -10.05 4.88 6.60
C GLY A 170 -9.93 3.39 6.22
N PHE A 171 -8.81 2.78 6.55
CA PHE A 171 -8.65 1.32 6.42
C PHE A 171 -9.61 0.62 7.37
N ARG A 172 -10.40 -0.33 6.88
CA ARG A 172 -11.34 -1.09 7.70
C ARG A 172 -10.60 -2.17 8.48
N SER A 173 -10.79 -2.18 9.80
CA SER A 173 -10.08 -3.09 10.72
C SER A 173 -10.49 -4.56 10.60
N GLU A 174 -11.67 -4.84 10.03
CA GLU A 174 -12.07 -6.20 9.71
C GLU A 174 -11.21 -6.89 8.64
N PHE A 175 -10.40 -6.13 7.92
CA PHE A 175 -9.47 -6.67 6.92
C PHE A 175 -8.05 -6.77 7.47
N CYS A 176 -7.55 -7.99 7.61
CA CYS A 176 -6.14 -8.27 7.92
C CYS A 176 -5.29 -8.42 6.64
N MET A 177 -5.91 -8.46 5.48
CA MET A 177 -5.31 -8.49 4.14
C MET A 177 -6.27 -7.83 3.14
N ALA A 178 -5.74 -7.28 2.04
CA ALA A 178 -6.51 -6.57 1.01
C ALA A 178 -7.26 -5.32 1.53
N GLU A 179 -6.87 -4.78 2.67
CA GLU A 179 -7.38 -3.54 3.26
C GLU A 179 -7.11 -2.32 2.35
N ASP A 180 -6.01 -2.38 1.61
CA ASP A 180 -5.64 -1.40 0.59
C ASP A 180 -6.62 -1.44 -0.59
N TYR A 181 -6.96 -2.63 -1.07
CA TYR A 181 -7.94 -2.83 -2.14
C TYR A 181 -9.32 -2.29 -1.76
N ASP A 182 -9.78 -2.57 -0.54
CA ASP A 182 -11.02 -2.02 0.00
C ASP A 182 -11.01 -0.48 -0.01
N LEU A 183 -9.95 0.11 0.50
CA LEU A 183 -9.83 1.57 0.54
C LEU A 183 -9.83 2.18 -0.86
N TYR A 184 -9.08 1.61 -1.82
CA TYR A 184 -9.01 2.14 -3.19
C TYR A 184 -10.33 2.04 -3.94
N LEU A 185 -11.08 0.95 -3.75
CA LEU A 185 -12.44 0.84 -4.30
C LEU A 185 -13.36 1.94 -3.75
N ARG A 186 -13.31 2.19 -2.45
CA ARG A 186 -14.13 3.24 -1.82
C ARG A 186 -13.68 4.63 -2.23
N MET A 187 -12.38 4.88 -2.34
CA MET A 187 -11.84 6.13 -2.87
C MET A 187 -12.31 6.39 -4.30
N ALA A 188 -12.23 5.38 -5.18
CA ALA A 188 -12.67 5.51 -6.57
C ALA A 188 -14.17 5.87 -6.65
N ARG A 189 -15.00 5.24 -5.83
CA ARG A 189 -16.45 5.52 -5.75
C ARG A 189 -16.77 6.88 -5.14
N ALA A 190 -15.94 7.36 -4.23
CA ALA A 190 -16.04 8.70 -3.66
C ALA A 190 -15.55 9.82 -4.60
N GLY A 191 -15.14 9.47 -5.83
CA GLY A 191 -14.69 10.45 -6.83
C GLY A 191 -13.27 10.96 -6.61
N VAL A 192 -12.43 10.25 -5.84
CA VAL A 192 -11.01 10.58 -5.69
C VAL A 192 -10.32 10.46 -7.05
N ALA A 193 -9.53 11.48 -7.41
CA ALA A 193 -8.74 11.47 -8.63
C ALA A 193 -7.54 10.51 -8.48
N ILE A 194 -7.61 9.34 -9.10
CA ILE A 194 -6.58 8.30 -9.02
C ILE A 194 -5.76 8.28 -10.30
N LYS A 195 -4.42 8.33 -10.19
CA LYS A 195 -3.51 8.44 -11.33
C LYS A 195 -2.32 7.50 -11.22
N ALA A 196 -2.01 6.79 -12.30
CA ALA A 196 -0.76 6.05 -12.47
C ALA A 196 0.39 7.03 -12.82
N VAL A 197 1.56 6.81 -12.21
CA VAL A 197 2.79 7.58 -12.47
C VAL A 197 3.87 6.62 -12.97
N ASP A 198 4.33 6.83 -14.20
CA ASP A 198 5.31 5.94 -14.86
C ASP A 198 6.74 6.24 -14.41
N GLU A 199 6.94 6.19 -13.09
CA GLU A 199 8.21 6.37 -12.40
C GLU A 199 8.34 5.30 -11.31
N GLU A 200 9.56 4.90 -10.97
CA GLU A 200 9.83 3.99 -9.86
C GLU A 200 10.03 4.80 -8.58
N HIS A 201 9.14 4.67 -7.62
CA HIS A 201 9.22 5.39 -6.35
C HIS A 201 9.60 4.52 -5.17
N VAL A 202 9.52 3.20 -5.31
CA VAL A 202 9.76 2.26 -4.22
C VAL A 202 10.35 0.95 -4.72
N SER A 203 11.27 0.40 -3.94
CA SER A 203 11.74 -0.98 -4.08
C SER A 203 10.95 -1.86 -3.12
N TYR A 204 10.20 -2.80 -3.68
CA TYR A 204 9.34 -3.75 -2.99
C TYR A 204 10.08 -5.05 -2.73
N ARG A 205 10.22 -5.43 -1.46
CA ARG A 205 10.98 -6.62 -1.05
C ARG A 205 10.16 -7.89 -1.24
N LYS A 206 10.80 -8.89 -1.88
CA LYS A 206 10.27 -10.25 -1.98
C LYS A 206 11.02 -11.17 -1.02
N HIS A 207 10.31 -11.79 -0.10
CA HIS A 207 10.83 -12.78 0.84
C HIS A 207 9.76 -13.78 1.27
N ALA A 208 10.16 -14.94 1.77
CA ALA A 208 9.23 -16.03 2.11
C ALA A 208 8.25 -15.69 3.25
N GLN A 209 8.59 -14.69 4.07
CA GLN A 209 7.75 -14.24 5.21
C GLN A 209 6.84 -13.06 4.84
N ALA A 210 6.82 -12.62 3.56
CA ALA A 210 5.88 -11.59 3.12
C ALA A 210 4.43 -12.08 3.32
N THR A 211 3.55 -11.19 3.74
CA THR A 211 2.13 -11.51 4.02
C THR A 211 1.45 -12.23 2.86
N THR A 212 1.86 -11.88 1.62
CA THR A 212 1.31 -12.46 0.38
C THR A 212 2.03 -13.71 -0.12
N ALA A 213 3.22 -14.06 0.41
CA ALA A 213 4.06 -15.12 -0.18
C ALA A 213 3.50 -16.54 -0.02
N ASN A 214 2.81 -16.84 1.11
CA ASN A 214 2.39 -18.20 1.46
C ASN A 214 0.90 -18.31 1.84
N ARG A 215 0.08 -17.31 1.50
CA ARG A 215 -1.31 -17.22 1.96
C ARG A 215 -2.31 -17.02 0.82
N ASN A 216 -2.10 -17.69 -0.32
CA ASN A 216 -2.95 -17.51 -1.50
C ASN A 216 -4.45 -17.70 -1.17
N THR A 217 -4.81 -18.75 -0.45
CA THR A 217 -6.22 -19.01 -0.06
C THR A 217 -6.77 -17.92 0.88
N ALA A 218 -5.99 -17.48 1.88
CA ALA A 218 -6.43 -16.43 2.80
C ALA A 218 -6.53 -15.07 2.10
N LEU A 219 -5.59 -14.75 1.20
CA LEU A 219 -5.65 -13.54 0.39
C LEU A 219 -6.86 -13.56 -0.54
N HIS A 220 -7.15 -14.69 -1.19
CA HIS A 220 -8.35 -14.82 -2.02
C HIS A 220 -9.63 -14.62 -1.20
N ALA A 221 -9.73 -15.24 -0.03
CA ALA A 221 -10.87 -15.05 0.87
C ALA A 221 -11.05 -13.58 1.26
N ALA A 222 -9.95 -12.88 1.60
CA ALA A 222 -9.98 -11.46 1.92
C ALA A 222 -10.42 -10.60 0.72
N ILE A 223 -9.89 -10.86 -0.48
CA ILE A 223 -10.32 -10.19 -1.72
C ILE A 223 -11.82 -10.40 -1.96
N MET A 224 -12.32 -11.62 -1.78
CA MET A 224 -13.74 -11.92 -1.96
C MET A 224 -14.59 -11.20 -0.91
N GLN A 225 -14.16 -11.15 0.34
CA GLN A 225 -14.83 -10.39 1.39
C GLN A 225 -14.89 -8.89 1.05
N VAL A 226 -13.78 -8.30 0.59
CA VAL A 226 -13.74 -6.92 0.10
C VAL A 226 -14.77 -6.69 -1.01
N ARG A 227 -14.83 -7.60 -1.99
CA ARG A 227 -15.78 -7.51 -3.11
C ARG A 227 -17.23 -7.56 -2.64
N VAL A 228 -17.57 -8.51 -1.74
CA VAL A 228 -18.92 -8.64 -1.19
C VAL A 228 -19.30 -7.38 -0.42
N LEU A 229 -18.48 -6.91 0.49
CA LEU A 229 -18.76 -5.71 1.29
C LEU A 229 -18.85 -4.43 0.46
N ASN A 230 -18.12 -4.38 -0.63
CA ASN A 230 -18.21 -3.26 -1.57
C ASN A 230 -19.25 -3.49 -2.69
N GLN A 231 -20.08 -4.53 -2.61
CA GLN A 231 -21.13 -4.83 -3.61
C GLN A 231 -20.56 -4.85 -5.05
N VAL A 232 -19.35 -5.35 -5.22
CA VAL A 232 -18.74 -5.51 -6.54
C VAL A 232 -19.39 -6.71 -7.20
N ALA A 233 -20.00 -6.49 -8.36
CA ALA A 233 -20.67 -7.54 -9.11
C ALA A 233 -19.69 -8.70 -9.47
N PRO A 234 -20.14 -9.96 -9.42
CA PRO A 234 -19.35 -11.06 -9.99
C PRO A 234 -19.14 -10.81 -11.48
N PHE A 235 -17.89 -10.90 -11.93
CA PHE A 235 -17.58 -10.75 -13.36
C PHE A 235 -17.70 -12.11 -14.07
N PRO A 236 -18.47 -12.20 -15.15
CA PRO A 236 -18.39 -13.34 -16.04
C PRO A 236 -17.02 -13.34 -16.71
N LEU A 237 -16.36 -14.50 -16.78
CA LEU A 237 -15.05 -14.68 -17.44
C LEU A 237 -15.01 -14.12 -18.87
N GLU A 238 -16.13 -14.11 -19.57
CA GLU A 238 -16.27 -13.54 -20.90
C GLU A 238 -16.08 -12.02 -20.94
N ALA A 239 -16.49 -11.29 -19.90
CA ALA A 239 -16.28 -9.85 -19.83
C ALA A 239 -14.79 -9.50 -19.72
N ILE A 240 -13.97 -10.36 -19.12
CA ILE A 240 -12.52 -10.20 -19.06
C ILE A 240 -11.87 -10.32 -20.44
N ARG A 241 -12.38 -11.23 -21.31
CA ARG A 241 -11.85 -11.46 -22.66
C ARG A 241 -12.10 -10.29 -23.61
N HIS A 242 -13.14 -9.51 -23.42
CA HIS A 242 -13.53 -8.41 -24.30
C HIS A 242 -13.02 -7.04 -23.88
N HIS A 243 -12.51 -6.88 -22.67
CA HIS A 243 -11.82 -5.65 -22.27
C HIS A 243 -10.38 -5.67 -22.79
N ALA A 244 -9.91 -4.52 -23.33
CA ALA A 244 -8.57 -4.32 -23.90
C ALA A 244 -7.43 -4.40 -22.86
N LEU A 245 -7.38 -5.49 -22.10
CA LEU A 245 -6.38 -5.81 -21.09
C LEU A 245 -5.76 -7.19 -21.34
N PRO A 246 -5.28 -7.47 -22.57
CA PRO A 246 -4.87 -8.82 -22.94
C PRO A 246 -3.79 -9.39 -22.01
N GLN A 247 -2.88 -8.53 -21.53
CA GLN A 247 -1.71 -8.97 -20.79
C GLN A 247 -1.97 -9.26 -19.30
N LEU A 248 -2.85 -8.48 -18.66
CA LEU A 248 -3.23 -8.76 -17.26
C LEU A 248 -4.17 -9.98 -17.21
N CYS A 249 -5.07 -10.07 -18.19
CA CYS A 249 -5.97 -11.21 -18.35
C CYS A 249 -5.21 -12.49 -18.74
N SER A 250 -4.17 -12.43 -19.61
CA SER A 250 -3.37 -13.60 -19.95
C SER A 250 -2.61 -14.11 -18.71
N ASN A 251 -1.99 -13.26 -17.94
CA ASN A 251 -1.29 -13.66 -16.71
C ASN A 251 -2.22 -14.28 -15.65
N LEU A 252 -3.49 -13.84 -15.58
CA LEU A 252 -4.52 -14.42 -14.72
C LEU A 252 -5.13 -15.70 -15.32
N LEU A 253 -5.32 -15.74 -16.65
CA LEU A 253 -5.93 -16.87 -17.35
C LEU A 253 -4.93 -17.97 -17.71
N ASP A 254 -3.65 -17.63 -17.86
CA ASP A 254 -2.57 -18.59 -18.16
C ASP A 254 -2.00 -19.28 -16.91
N ASN A 255 -2.37 -18.79 -15.70
CA ASN A 255 -2.07 -19.49 -14.47
C ASN A 255 -3.16 -20.55 -14.17
N PRO A 256 -2.85 -21.87 -14.28
CA PRO A 256 -3.83 -22.95 -14.11
C PRO A 256 -4.52 -22.94 -12.72
N GLU A 257 -3.79 -22.54 -11.67
CA GLU A 257 -4.33 -22.45 -10.31
C GLU A 257 -5.32 -21.29 -10.17
N GLN A 258 -5.04 -20.17 -10.80
CA GLN A 258 -5.97 -19.03 -10.81
C GLN A 258 -7.17 -19.29 -11.71
N ARG A 259 -6.97 -19.97 -12.85
CA ARG A 259 -8.07 -20.38 -13.73
C ARG A 259 -9.07 -21.31 -13.03
N ALA A 260 -8.56 -22.27 -12.24
CA ALA A 260 -9.40 -23.18 -11.45
C ALA A 260 -10.26 -22.44 -10.39
N LEU A 261 -9.71 -21.39 -9.80
CA LEU A 261 -10.42 -20.56 -8.80
C LEU A 261 -11.56 -19.71 -9.41
N TRP A 262 -11.44 -19.35 -10.70
CA TRP A 262 -12.44 -18.53 -11.39
C TRP A 262 -13.47 -19.36 -12.18
N SER A 263 -13.19 -20.65 -12.42
CA SER A 263 -14.08 -21.59 -13.10
C SER A 263 -14.94 -22.44 -12.16
N ASP A 264 -14.86 -22.20 -10.86
CA ASP A 264 -15.61 -22.94 -9.85
C ASP A 264 -17.07 -22.46 -9.84
N ASP A 265 -18.00 -23.39 -10.09
CA ASP A 265 -19.46 -23.17 -10.13
C ASP A 265 -20.07 -22.52 -8.89
N ARG A 266 -19.29 -22.35 -7.81
CA ARG A 266 -19.66 -21.59 -6.61
C ARG A 266 -19.85 -20.11 -6.87
N TRP A 267 -19.53 -19.60 -8.05
CA TRP A 267 -19.60 -18.18 -8.45
C TRP A 267 -20.70 -17.90 -9.50
N THR A 268 -21.46 -18.90 -9.90
CA THR A 268 -22.68 -18.69 -10.68
C THR A 268 -23.84 -18.30 -9.75
N PRO A 269 -24.61 -17.23 -10.08
CA PRO A 269 -25.73 -16.78 -9.26
C PRO A 269 -26.84 -17.81 -9.14
#